data_31d5548981d1214699982f2770a3c749
#
_entry.id   31d5548981d1214699982f2770a3c749
#
_cell.length_a   1.000
_cell.length_b   1.000
_cell.length_c   1.000
_cell.angle_alpha   90.00
_cell.angle_beta   90.00
_cell.angle_gamma   90.00
#
_symmetry.space_group_name_H-M   'P 1'
#
loop_
_entity.id
_entity.type
_entity.pdbx_description
1 polymer ?
#
loop_
_entity_poly.entity_id
_entity_poly.type
_entity_poly.pdbx_seq_one_letter_code
_entity_poly.pdbx_strand_id
1 'polypeptide(L)'
;MSNAARVHTVEQGHETSNRTLIAFGGAAPLHIARVAEKLRVSTVIIPTNASVGSAVGFLKAPVGYEVVKSLRMLLNRFETDKVNDLLEKMKNEAQSIIQSETGSMKFVEERFAFMRYAGQGHEIKVQVDNNLLTQSDISKIKTSFEKKYEKLYSRILPNADIEILTWSLSLSIKNEKSNSFKQLNSYKKINENSLVDIVDYDSSKKIKVPYFERTYLKPGDIIKGQCIISEEQTTII
;
A
#
# COMPACT_ATOMS: atom_id res chain seq x y z
N MET A 1 13.11 15.88 3.33
CA MET A 1 12.64 14.54 2.92
C MET A 1 13.44 13.44 3.60
N SER A 2 14.74 13.28 3.40
CA SER A 2 15.52 12.16 3.96
C SER A 2 15.46 12.04 5.49
N ASN A 3 15.47 13.14 6.25
CA ASN A 3 15.35 13.09 7.70
C ASN A 3 13.97 12.60 8.15
N ALA A 4 12.89 13.08 7.51
CA ALA A 4 11.54 12.62 7.83
C ALA A 4 11.36 11.12 7.55
N ALA A 5 11.87 10.64 6.42
CA ALA A 5 11.83 9.22 6.08
C ALA A 5 12.63 8.37 7.09
N ARG A 6 13.81 8.85 7.51
CA ARG A 6 14.63 8.16 8.52
C ARG A 6 13.92 8.07 9.86
N VAL A 7 13.39 9.18 10.36
CA VAL A 7 12.67 9.22 11.64
C VAL A 7 11.51 8.23 11.62
N HIS A 8 10.65 8.33 10.59
CA HIS A 8 9.50 7.43 10.47
C HIS A 8 9.90 5.95 10.38
N THR A 9 10.96 5.63 9.63
CA THR A 9 11.44 4.24 9.51
C THR A 9 11.95 3.69 10.83
N VAL A 10 12.69 4.51 11.58
CA VAL A 10 13.23 4.15 12.90
C VAL A 10 12.09 3.99 13.93
N GLU A 11 11.09 4.87 13.92
CA GLU A 11 9.90 4.75 14.78
C GLU A 11 9.14 3.46 14.54
N GLN A 12 9.16 2.92 13.33
CA GLN A 12 8.59 1.62 12.97
C GLN A 12 9.54 0.43 13.25
N GLY A 13 10.69 0.66 13.89
CA GLY A 13 11.67 -0.38 14.21
C GLY A 13 12.42 -0.93 12.99
N HIS A 14 12.55 -0.14 11.94
CA HIS A 14 13.19 -0.56 10.70
C HIS A 14 14.43 0.28 10.36
N GLU A 15 15.33 -0.29 9.55
CA GLU A 15 16.46 0.41 8.96
C GLU A 15 16.16 0.84 7.52
N THR A 16 16.57 2.06 7.16
CA THR A 16 16.37 2.60 5.81
C THR A 16 17.21 1.87 4.75
N SER A 17 18.43 1.47 5.10
CA SER A 17 19.40 0.84 4.18
C SER A 17 18.90 -0.46 3.53
N ASN A 18 18.04 -1.20 4.24
CA ASN A 18 17.46 -2.46 3.78
C ASN A 18 16.14 -2.29 3.01
N ARG A 19 15.83 -1.07 2.59
CA ARG A 19 14.58 -0.75 1.88
C ARG A 19 14.84 -0.39 0.42
N THR A 20 13.80 -0.50 -0.38
CA THR A 20 13.75 0.02 -1.74
C THR A 20 12.92 1.29 -1.74
N LEU A 21 13.40 2.34 -2.38
CA LEU A 21 12.62 3.56 -2.59
C LEU A 21 11.80 3.45 -3.87
N ILE A 22 10.60 3.99 -3.83
CA ILE A 22 9.75 4.13 -5.01
C ILE A 22 9.51 5.62 -5.25
N ALA A 23 9.91 6.10 -6.43
CA ALA A 23 9.64 7.47 -6.83
C ALA A 23 8.19 7.59 -7.33
N PHE A 24 7.38 8.40 -6.65
CA PHE A 24 5.97 8.59 -6.94
C PHE A 24 5.64 10.09 -6.99
N GLY A 25 5.07 10.55 -8.09
CA GLY A 25 4.81 11.96 -8.36
C GLY A 25 5.79 12.58 -9.36
N GLY A 26 5.43 13.71 -9.96
CA GLY A 26 6.16 14.33 -11.06
C GLY A 26 7.59 14.78 -10.72
N ALA A 27 7.80 15.30 -9.51
CA ALA A 27 9.13 15.79 -9.06
C ALA A 27 9.98 14.71 -8.37
N ALA A 28 9.39 13.60 -7.94
CA ALA A 28 10.11 12.56 -7.21
C ALA A 28 11.29 11.97 -8.00
N PRO A 29 11.16 11.64 -9.30
CA PRO A 29 12.26 11.10 -10.09
C PRO A 29 13.50 12.00 -10.17
N LEU A 30 13.31 13.31 -10.12
CA LEU A 30 14.42 14.29 -10.14
C LEU A 30 15.27 14.30 -8.87
N HIS A 31 14.69 13.91 -7.74
CA HIS A 31 15.32 14.05 -6.43
C HIS A 31 15.67 12.72 -5.77
N ILE A 32 15.10 11.62 -6.27
CA ILE A 32 15.12 10.33 -5.57
C ILE A 32 16.54 9.76 -5.43
N ALA A 33 17.42 9.98 -6.41
CA ALA A 33 18.79 9.50 -6.35
C ALA A 33 19.55 10.09 -5.13
N ARG A 34 19.43 11.40 -4.91
CA ARG A 34 20.04 12.06 -3.75
C ARG A 34 19.38 11.70 -2.42
N VAL A 35 18.10 11.42 -2.43
CA VAL A 35 17.38 10.91 -1.25
C VAL A 35 17.88 9.50 -0.91
N ALA A 36 18.03 8.63 -1.91
CA ALA A 36 18.56 7.28 -1.75
C ALA A 36 19.97 7.29 -1.15
N GLU A 37 20.85 8.11 -1.70
CA GLU A 37 22.21 8.27 -1.20
C GLU A 37 22.24 8.69 0.28
N LYS A 38 21.49 9.73 0.66
CA LYS A 38 21.38 10.19 2.06
C LYS A 38 20.79 9.17 2.99
N LEU A 39 19.93 8.28 2.51
CA LEU A 39 19.32 7.18 3.28
C LEU A 39 20.14 5.89 3.22
N ARG A 40 21.21 5.85 2.42
CA ARG A 40 22.05 4.67 2.13
C ARG A 40 21.22 3.52 1.52
N VAL A 41 20.24 3.85 0.68
CA VAL A 41 19.41 2.89 -0.04
C VAL A 41 20.03 2.62 -1.40
N SER A 42 20.26 1.36 -1.73
CA SER A 42 20.91 0.94 -2.98
C SER A 42 19.97 0.79 -4.16
N THR A 43 18.67 0.70 -3.92
CA THR A 43 17.69 0.40 -4.96
C THR A 43 16.57 1.44 -4.99
N VAL A 44 16.34 2.00 -6.17
CA VAL A 44 15.24 2.93 -6.43
C VAL A 44 14.41 2.38 -7.59
N ILE A 45 13.11 2.37 -7.43
CA ILE A 45 12.16 2.03 -8.49
C ILE A 45 11.47 3.32 -8.94
N ILE A 46 11.53 3.58 -10.22
CA ILE A 46 10.81 4.67 -10.86
C ILE A 46 9.81 4.05 -11.82
N PRO A 47 8.53 3.90 -11.41
CA PRO A 47 7.52 3.26 -12.25
C PRO A 47 7.24 4.13 -13.48
N THR A 48 6.82 3.48 -14.55
CA THR A 48 6.28 4.19 -15.72
C THR A 48 5.07 5.03 -15.29
N ASN A 49 4.95 6.23 -15.83
CA ASN A 49 3.92 7.19 -15.44
C ASN A 49 3.97 7.58 -13.95
N ALA A 50 5.16 7.67 -13.36
CA ALA A 50 5.33 8.04 -11.95
C ALA A 50 4.62 9.36 -11.60
N SER A 51 4.58 10.34 -12.52
CA SER A 51 3.92 11.64 -12.36
C SER A 51 2.41 11.55 -12.18
N VAL A 52 1.77 10.60 -12.84
CA VAL A 52 0.32 10.37 -12.82
C VAL A 52 -0.05 9.05 -12.15
N GLY A 53 0.86 8.51 -11.35
CA GLY A 53 0.71 7.21 -10.70
C GLY A 53 -0.56 7.07 -9.86
N SER A 54 -1.02 8.16 -9.21
CA SER A 54 -2.28 8.16 -8.47
C SER A 54 -3.49 7.93 -9.38
N ALA A 55 -3.52 8.56 -10.55
CA ALA A 55 -4.59 8.36 -11.53
C ALA A 55 -4.56 6.92 -12.09
N VAL A 56 -3.37 6.40 -12.39
CA VAL A 56 -3.19 5.00 -12.81
C VAL A 56 -3.66 4.03 -11.72
N GLY A 57 -3.33 4.31 -10.47
CA GLY A 57 -3.79 3.53 -9.32
C GLY A 57 -5.31 3.54 -9.18
N PHE A 58 -5.91 4.71 -9.32
CA PHE A 58 -7.36 4.87 -9.26
C PHE A 58 -8.08 4.10 -10.39
N LEU A 59 -7.58 4.18 -11.62
CA LEU A 59 -8.13 3.43 -12.75
C LEU A 59 -7.98 1.91 -12.61
N LYS A 60 -6.99 1.45 -11.86
CA LYS A 60 -6.74 0.02 -11.60
C LYS A 60 -7.37 -0.48 -10.31
N ALA A 61 -7.86 0.42 -9.47
CA ALA A 61 -8.52 0.02 -8.24
C ALA A 61 -9.77 -0.82 -8.54
N PRO A 62 -10.01 -1.88 -7.77
CA PRO A 62 -11.26 -2.62 -7.91
C PRO A 62 -12.43 -1.72 -7.54
N VAL A 63 -13.52 -1.82 -8.30
CA VAL A 63 -14.76 -1.18 -7.90
C VAL A 63 -15.24 -1.86 -6.61
N GLY A 64 -15.46 -1.07 -5.58
CA GLY A 64 -15.88 -1.59 -4.29
C GLY A 64 -16.55 -0.51 -3.45
N TYR A 65 -17.26 -0.95 -2.44
CA TYR A 65 -17.90 -0.06 -1.48
C TYR A 65 -17.66 -0.59 -0.06
N GLU A 66 -17.30 0.31 0.84
CA GLU A 66 -17.09 0.02 2.25
C GLU A 66 -18.18 0.70 3.09
N VAL A 67 -18.85 -0.08 3.90
CA VAL A 67 -19.80 0.40 4.91
C VAL A 67 -19.15 0.32 6.26
N VAL A 68 -19.24 1.39 7.03
CA VAL A 68 -18.70 1.46 8.40
C VAL A 68 -19.82 1.82 9.36
N LYS A 69 -20.00 1.02 10.41
CA LYS A 69 -21.03 1.26 11.45
C LYS A 69 -20.42 1.08 12.83
N SER A 70 -20.79 1.96 13.74
CA SER A 70 -20.40 1.86 15.15
C SER A 70 -21.38 0.97 15.91
N LEU A 71 -20.82 -0.05 16.56
CA LEU A 71 -21.56 -0.89 17.54
C LEU A 71 -20.55 -1.28 18.61
N ARG A 72 -20.53 -0.49 19.68
CA ARG A 72 -19.60 -0.68 20.80
C ARG A 72 -20.04 -1.83 21.67
N MET A 73 -19.13 -2.76 21.97
CA MET A 73 -19.34 -3.84 22.91
C MET A 73 -18.03 -4.35 23.48
N LEU A 74 -18.07 -4.96 24.67
CA LEU A 74 -16.98 -5.72 25.20
C LEU A 74 -16.96 -7.12 24.58
N LEU A 75 -15.78 -7.64 24.27
CA LEU A 75 -15.62 -8.95 23.65
C LEU A 75 -16.12 -10.08 24.58
N ASN A 76 -16.00 -9.92 25.90
CA ASN A 76 -16.52 -10.86 26.90
C ASN A 76 -18.07 -10.84 27.04
N ARG A 77 -18.72 -9.83 26.43
CA ARG A 77 -20.19 -9.69 26.35
C ARG A 77 -20.66 -9.61 24.90
N PHE A 78 -20.06 -10.45 24.06
CA PHE A 78 -20.33 -10.43 22.62
C PHE A 78 -21.74 -10.93 22.32
N GLU A 79 -22.53 -10.07 21.67
CA GLU A 79 -23.90 -10.37 21.26
C GLU A 79 -23.92 -10.76 19.78
N THR A 80 -23.76 -12.06 19.51
CA THR A 80 -23.66 -12.62 18.14
C THR A 80 -24.80 -12.20 17.24
N ASP A 81 -26.04 -12.24 17.73
CA ASP A 81 -27.22 -11.93 16.93
C ASP A 81 -27.23 -10.46 16.48
N LYS A 82 -26.90 -9.55 17.39
CA LYS A 82 -26.82 -8.12 17.05
C LYS A 82 -25.70 -7.83 16.03
N VAL A 83 -24.57 -8.51 16.15
CA VAL A 83 -23.45 -8.33 15.21
C VAL A 83 -23.78 -8.90 13.86
N ASN A 84 -24.35 -10.10 13.79
CA ASN A 84 -24.77 -10.72 12.54
C ASN A 84 -25.84 -9.88 11.82
N ASP A 85 -26.83 -9.38 12.54
CA ASP A 85 -27.87 -8.50 12.01
C ASP A 85 -27.30 -7.19 11.45
N LEU A 86 -26.32 -6.60 12.18
CA LEU A 86 -25.60 -5.42 11.71
C LEU A 86 -24.82 -5.71 10.43
N LEU A 87 -24.04 -6.79 10.40
CA LEU A 87 -23.22 -7.18 9.24
C LEU A 87 -24.08 -7.49 8.01
N GLU A 88 -25.25 -8.12 8.20
CA GLU A 88 -26.19 -8.37 7.12
C GLU A 88 -26.78 -7.07 6.56
N LYS A 89 -27.17 -6.12 7.41
CA LYS A 89 -27.62 -4.80 6.99
C LYS A 89 -26.52 -4.03 6.24
N MET A 90 -25.29 -4.08 6.72
CA MET A 90 -24.15 -3.46 6.05
C MET A 90 -23.88 -4.09 4.68
N LYS A 91 -23.99 -5.42 4.57
CA LYS A 91 -23.86 -6.14 3.32
C LYS A 91 -24.92 -5.74 2.31
N ASN A 92 -26.18 -5.72 2.73
CA ASN A 92 -27.30 -5.33 1.87
C ASN A 92 -27.17 -3.88 1.39
N GLU A 93 -26.72 -2.97 2.27
CA GLU A 93 -26.40 -1.57 1.92
C GLU A 93 -25.31 -1.50 0.84
N ALA A 94 -24.19 -2.19 1.05
CA ALA A 94 -23.09 -2.23 0.10
C ALA A 94 -23.49 -2.86 -1.24
N GLN A 95 -24.24 -3.96 -1.20
CA GLN A 95 -24.72 -4.64 -2.41
C GLN A 95 -25.65 -3.76 -3.23
N SER A 96 -26.60 -3.06 -2.60
CA SER A 96 -27.55 -2.19 -3.31
C SER A 96 -26.83 -1.10 -4.10
N ILE A 97 -25.74 -0.56 -3.57
CA ILE A 97 -24.96 0.49 -4.22
C ILE A 97 -24.13 -0.08 -5.38
N ILE A 98 -23.44 -1.20 -5.15
CA ILE A 98 -22.55 -1.77 -6.18
C ILE A 98 -23.37 -2.39 -7.33
N GLN A 99 -24.47 -3.06 -7.05
CA GLN A 99 -25.28 -3.70 -8.09
C GLN A 99 -25.91 -2.71 -9.06
N SER A 100 -26.19 -1.47 -8.62
CA SER A 100 -26.66 -0.40 -9.49
C SER A 100 -25.65 -0.05 -10.57
N GLU A 101 -24.35 -0.23 -10.29
CA GLU A 101 -23.25 0.18 -11.17
C GLU A 101 -22.65 -0.99 -11.99
N THR A 102 -22.77 -2.24 -11.50
CA THR A 102 -21.94 -3.35 -12.01
C THR A 102 -22.70 -4.60 -12.45
N GLY A 103 -24.01 -4.66 -12.21
CA GLY A 103 -24.81 -5.84 -12.56
C GLY A 103 -24.48 -7.07 -11.70
N SER A 104 -24.59 -8.27 -12.27
CA SER A 104 -24.45 -9.56 -11.54
C SER A 104 -23.00 -10.04 -11.44
N MET A 105 -22.08 -9.24 -10.94
CA MET A 105 -20.69 -9.67 -10.75
C MET A 105 -20.46 -10.40 -9.41
N LYS A 106 -19.41 -11.22 -9.37
CA LYS A 106 -18.97 -11.88 -8.12
C LYS A 106 -18.18 -10.90 -7.27
N PHE A 107 -18.63 -10.73 -6.02
CA PHE A 107 -17.95 -9.87 -5.05
C PHE A 107 -17.02 -10.66 -4.14
N VAL A 108 -15.96 -10.00 -3.71
CA VAL A 108 -15.13 -10.39 -2.58
C VAL A 108 -15.60 -9.57 -1.40
N GLU A 109 -15.99 -10.24 -0.32
CA GLU A 109 -16.40 -9.63 0.93
C GLU A 109 -15.26 -9.68 1.92
N GLU A 110 -14.99 -8.58 2.58
CA GLU A 110 -14.03 -8.50 3.69
C GLU A 110 -14.69 -7.79 4.86
N ARG A 111 -14.54 -8.37 6.06
CA ARG A 111 -15.08 -7.82 7.30
C ARG A 111 -13.96 -7.51 8.27
N PHE A 112 -14.09 -6.39 8.97
CA PHE A 112 -13.14 -5.97 9.98
C PHE A 112 -13.88 -5.43 11.21
N ALA A 113 -13.26 -5.66 12.37
CA ALA A 113 -13.62 -5.04 13.63
C ALA A 113 -12.49 -4.10 14.05
N PHE A 114 -12.82 -2.89 14.46
CA PHE A 114 -11.89 -1.96 15.08
C PHE A 114 -11.94 -2.16 16.58
N MET A 115 -10.82 -2.61 17.14
CA MET A 115 -10.74 -3.15 18.50
C MET A 115 -9.58 -2.53 19.27
N ARG A 116 -9.74 -2.44 20.57
CA ARG A 116 -8.68 -2.00 21.50
C ARG A 116 -8.84 -2.66 22.87
N TYR A 117 -7.82 -2.58 23.69
CA TYR A 117 -8.04 -2.81 25.11
C TYR A 117 -8.85 -1.65 25.69
N ALA A 118 -9.80 -1.97 26.57
CA ALA A 118 -10.69 -0.98 27.17
C ALA A 118 -9.89 0.13 27.85
N GLY A 119 -10.26 1.37 27.58
CA GLY A 119 -9.59 2.57 28.10
C GLY A 119 -8.38 3.05 27.28
N GLN A 120 -7.96 2.36 26.20
CA GLN A 120 -6.92 2.86 25.32
C GLN A 120 -7.46 3.87 24.30
N GLY A 121 -6.58 4.76 23.82
CA GLY A 121 -6.94 5.80 22.84
C GLY A 121 -6.95 5.33 21.39
N HIS A 122 -6.21 4.27 21.06
CA HIS A 122 -6.04 3.79 19.68
C HIS A 122 -6.64 2.40 19.48
N GLU A 123 -7.38 2.25 18.40
CA GLU A 123 -7.95 0.99 17.95
C GLU A 123 -7.12 0.40 16.81
N ILE A 124 -7.14 -0.91 16.69
CA ILE A 124 -6.51 -1.63 15.59
C ILE A 124 -7.57 -2.37 14.76
N LYS A 125 -7.41 -2.36 13.45
CA LYS A 125 -8.30 -3.04 12.51
C LYS A 125 -7.99 -4.54 12.52
N VAL A 126 -8.95 -5.39 12.90
CA VAL A 126 -8.82 -6.86 12.99
C VAL A 126 -9.75 -7.49 11.98
N GLN A 127 -9.25 -8.42 11.17
CA GLN A 127 -10.07 -9.14 10.20
C GLN A 127 -10.97 -10.15 10.92
N VAL A 128 -12.20 -10.25 10.45
CA VAL A 128 -13.24 -11.15 10.97
C VAL A 128 -13.72 -12.07 9.85
N ASP A 129 -14.10 -13.28 10.18
CA ASP A 129 -14.60 -14.26 9.21
C ASP A 129 -15.88 -13.77 8.52
N ASN A 130 -16.04 -14.16 7.24
CA ASN A 130 -17.19 -13.78 6.43
C ASN A 130 -18.43 -14.66 6.67
N ASN A 131 -18.30 -15.68 7.51
CA ASN A 131 -19.41 -16.56 7.90
C ASN A 131 -20.30 -15.93 8.97
N LEU A 132 -21.41 -16.57 9.26
CA LEU A 132 -22.24 -16.21 10.39
C LEU A 132 -21.42 -16.41 11.68
N LEU A 133 -21.27 -15.36 12.48
CA LEU A 133 -20.50 -15.42 13.70
C LEU A 133 -21.25 -16.19 14.79
N THR A 134 -20.54 -17.01 15.49
CA THR A 134 -21.01 -17.82 16.60
C THR A 134 -20.23 -17.52 17.88
N GLN A 135 -20.67 -18.03 19.02
CA GLN A 135 -19.93 -17.88 20.29
C GLN A 135 -18.53 -18.48 20.23
N SER A 136 -18.31 -19.51 19.40
CA SER A 136 -16.98 -20.11 19.22
C SER A 136 -15.98 -19.22 18.48
N ASP A 137 -16.46 -18.22 17.73
CA ASP A 137 -15.59 -17.32 16.96
C ASP A 137 -15.01 -16.20 17.83
N ILE A 138 -15.56 -15.96 19.02
CA ILE A 138 -15.04 -14.97 19.98
C ILE A 138 -13.59 -15.25 20.32
N SER A 139 -13.24 -16.51 20.55
CA SER A 139 -11.86 -16.92 20.84
C SER A 139 -10.91 -16.67 19.67
N LYS A 140 -11.37 -16.88 18.44
CA LYS A 140 -10.60 -16.57 17.21
C LYS A 140 -10.40 -15.07 17.05
N ILE A 141 -11.44 -14.27 17.26
CA ILE A 141 -11.37 -12.79 17.19
C ILE A 141 -10.38 -12.27 18.23
N LYS A 142 -10.46 -12.78 19.49
CA LYS A 142 -9.51 -12.46 20.55
C LYS A 142 -8.07 -12.77 20.14
N THR A 143 -7.82 -13.98 19.67
CA THR A 143 -6.48 -14.41 19.25
C THR A 143 -5.96 -13.57 18.08
N SER A 144 -6.80 -13.22 17.13
CA SER A 144 -6.43 -12.36 15.99
C SER A 144 -6.08 -10.95 16.44
N PHE A 145 -6.84 -10.41 17.39
CA PHE A 145 -6.55 -9.12 18.00
C PHE A 145 -5.21 -9.14 18.75
N GLU A 146 -5.01 -10.10 19.66
CA GLU A 146 -3.80 -10.21 20.48
C GLU A 146 -2.54 -10.39 19.63
N LYS A 147 -2.56 -11.26 18.61
CA LYS A 147 -1.45 -11.43 17.66
C LYS A 147 -1.12 -10.12 16.91
N LYS A 148 -2.14 -9.39 16.47
CA LYS A 148 -1.94 -8.14 15.77
C LYS A 148 -1.44 -7.04 16.71
N TYR A 149 -1.96 -6.99 17.91
CA TYR A 149 -1.54 -6.06 18.94
C TYR A 149 -0.09 -6.30 19.36
N GLU A 150 0.28 -7.57 19.60
CA GLU A 150 1.65 -7.97 19.92
C GLU A 150 2.64 -7.59 18.80
N LYS A 151 2.25 -7.78 17.55
CA LYS A 151 3.06 -7.37 16.40
C LYS A 151 3.30 -5.86 16.34
N LEU A 152 2.33 -5.06 16.78
CA LEU A 152 2.42 -3.58 16.74
C LEU A 152 3.14 -3.02 17.96
N TYR A 153 2.92 -3.60 19.13
CA TYR A 153 3.35 -3.04 20.41
C TYR A 153 4.31 -3.95 21.19
N SER A 154 4.70 -5.11 20.62
CA SER A 154 5.63 -6.10 21.20
C SER A 154 5.21 -6.63 22.57
N ARG A 155 3.93 -6.53 22.90
CA ARG A 155 3.36 -7.01 24.17
C ARG A 155 1.85 -7.22 24.03
N ILE A 156 1.30 -8.06 24.91
CA ILE A 156 -0.15 -8.16 25.16
C ILE A 156 -0.43 -7.68 26.58
N LEU A 157 -1.69 -7.31 26.88
CA LEU A 157 -2.13 -6.97 28.23
C LEU A 157 -2.98 -8.12 28.78
N PRO A 158 -2.39 -9.00 29.61
CA PRO A 158 -3.13 -10.10 30.21
C PRO A 158 -4.29 -9.56 31.07
N ASN A 159 -5.44 -10.21 30.99
CA ASN A 159 -6.64 -9.89 31.78
C ASN A 159 -7.27 -8.50 31.51
N ALA A 160 -6.80 -7.75 30.52
CA ALA A 160 -7.47 -6.52 30.13
C ALA A 160 -8.68 -6.83 29.23
N ASP A 161 -9.78 -6.14 29.49
CA ASP A 161 -10.97 -6.25 28.64
C ASP A 161 -10.68 -5.72 27.24
N ILE A 162 -11.20 -6.41 26.23
CA ILE A 162 -11.11 -5.98 24.84
C ILE A 162 -12.47 -5.42 24.44
N GLU A 163 -12.50 -4.23 23.86
CA GLU A 163 -13.70 -3.64 23.30
C GLU A 163 -13.63 -3.51 21.78
N ILE A 164 -14.76 -3.77 21.15
CA ILE A 164 -15.00 -3.51 19.74
C ILE A 164 -15.78 -2.20 19.66
N LEU A 165 -15.38 -1.30 18.78
CA LEU A 165 -15.98 0.03 18.65
C LEU A 165 -16.76 0.15 17.34
N THR A 166 -16.16 -0.33 16.26
CA THR A 166 -16.65 -0.08 14.92
C THR A 166 -16.47 -1.33 14.05
N TRP A 167 -17.41 -1.55 13.17
CA TRP A 167 -17.40 -2.63 12.19
C TRP A 167 -17.27 -2.04 10.79
N SER A 168 -16.48 -2.66 9.96
CA SER A 168 -16.33 -2.33 8.55
C SER A 168 -16.59 -3.57 7.71
N LEU A 169 -17.40 -3.41 6.69
CA LEU A 169 -17.65 -4.42 5.67
C LEU A 169 -17.37 -3.80 4.30
N SER A 170 -16.48 -4.42 3.56
CA SER A 170 -16.11 -4.03 2.21
C SER A 170 -16.56 -5.10 1.22
N LEU A 171 -17.26 -4.69 0.17
CA LEU A 171 -17.51 -5.50 -1.00
C LEU A 171 -16.72 -4.92 -2.17
N SER A 172 -15.97 -5.76 -2.86
CA SER A 172 -15.23 -5.35 -4.05
C SER A 172 -15.36 -6.38 -5.17
N ILE A 173 -15.24 -5.91 -6.42
CA ILE A 173 -15.19 -6.82 -7.57
C ILE A 173 -13.80 -7.45 -7.58
N LYS A 174 -13.75 -8.76 -7.79
CA LYS A 174 -12.48 -9.46 -7.92
C LYS A 174 -11.79 -9.02 -9.21
N ASN A 175 -10.72 -8.25 -9.08
CA ASN A 175 -9.86 -8.00 -10.23
C ASN A 175 -9.22 -9.31 -10.68
N GLU A 176 -9.30 -9.61 -11.97
CA GLU A 176 -8.49 -10.66 -12.57
C GLU A 176 -7.02 -10.32 -12.27
N LYS A 177 -6.27 -11.31 -11.79
CA LYS A 177 -4.86 -11.14 -11.45
C LYS A 177 -4.14 -10.55 -12.66
N SER A 178 -3.50 -9.41 -12.49
CA SER A 178 -2.58 -8.88 -13.49
C SER A 178 -1.56 -9.96 -13.85
N ASN A 179 -1.30 -10.12 -15.14
CA ASN A 179 -0.40 -11.13 -15.68
C ASN A 179 0.91 -11.18 -14.87
N SER A 180 1.32 -12.39 -14.50
CA SER A 180 2.61 -12.63 -13.85
C SER A 180 3.72 -12.03 -14.72
N PHE A 181 4.59 -11.23 -14.11
CA PHE A 181 5.77 -10.72 -14.79
C PHE A 181 6.59 -11.90 -15.28
N LYS A 182 6.85 -11.95 -16.59
CA LYS A 182 7.80 -12.92 -17.15
C LYS A 182 9.18 -12.51 -16.66
N GLN A 183 9.89 -13.45 -16.04
CA GLN A 183 11.28 -13.23 -15.69
C GLN A 183 12.09 -13.06 -16.98
N LEU A 184 12.84 -11.98 -17.08
CA LEU A 184 13.69 -11.73 -18.24
C LEU A 184 14.98 -12.55 -18.11
N ASN A 185 15.26 -13.34 -19.13
CA ASN A 185 16.43 -14.23 -19.16
C ASN A 185 17.67 -13.58 -19.78
N SER A 186 17.56 -12.35 -20.31
CA SER A 186 18.67 -11.63 -20.94
C SER A 186 18.55 -10.12 -20.71
N TYR A 187 19.71 -9.50 -20.55
CA TYR A 187 19.86 -8.06 -20.41
C TYR A 187 20.71 -7.53 -21.55
N LYS A 188 20.32 -6.43 -22.15
CA LYS A 188 21.02 -5.79 -23.24
C LYS A 188 21.53 -4.41 -22.82
N LYS A 189 22.84 -4.17 -22.96
CA LYS A 189 23.39 -2.82 -22.84
C LYS A 189 22.96 -2.03 -24.08
N ILE A 190 22.37 -0.86 -23.88
CA ILE A 190 21.98 0.05 -24.97
C ILE A 190 23.02 1.16 -25.09
N ASN A 191 23.19 1.64 -26.32
CA ASN A 191 24.02 2.80 -26.60
C ASN A 191 23.17 4.07 -26.58
N GLU A 192 23.80 5.20 -26.26
CA GLU A 192 23.20 6.52 -26.25
C GLU A 192 22.66 6.94 -27.62
N ASN A 193 21.53 7.64 -27.63
CA ASN A 193 20.99 8.23 -28.85
C ASN A 193 21.41 9.69 -29.01
N SER A 194 21.61 10.40 -27.90
CA SER A 194 22.04 11.80 -27.87
C SER A 194 22.71 12.13 -26.54
N LEU A 195 23.45 13.24 -26.51
CA LEU A 195 24.10 13.77 -25.32
C LEU A 195 23.44 15.11 -24.98
N VAL A 196 23.20 15.37 -23.70
CA VAL A 196 22.69 16.64 -23.19
C VAL A 196 23.59 17.18 -22.10
N ASP A 197 23.65 18.50 -21.99
CA ASP A 197 24.43 19.20 -20.97
C ASP A 197 23.58 19.26 -19.69
N ILE A 198 24.19 18.83 -18.58
CA ILE A 198 23.64 19.02 -17.21
C ILE A 198 24.68 19.70 -16.33
N VAL A 199 24.25 20.27 -15.22
CA VAL A 199 25.14 20.71 -14.16
C VAL A 199 25.25 19.59 -13.14
N ASP A 200 26.46 19.03 -13.04
CA ASP A 200 26.72 18.02 -12.01
C ASP A 200 26.67 18.64 -10.62
N TYR A 201 25.91 18.01 -9.75
CA TYR A 201 25.65 18.55 -8.41
C TYR A 201 26.93 18.64 -7.55
N ASP A 202 27.81 17.64 -7.64
CA ASP A 202 28.97 17.54 -6.74
C ASP A 202 30.11 18.48 -7.19
N SER A 203 30.34 18.54 -8.49
CA SER A 203 31.39 19.38 -9.05
C SER A 203 30.95 20.79 -9.44
N SER A 204 29.64 21.04 -9.50
CA SER A 204 29.01 22.26 -10.04
C SER A 204 29.47 22.60 -11.47
N LYS A 205 29.99 21.64 -12.21
CA LYS A 205 30.45 21.79 -13.59
C LYS A 205 29.41 21.28 -14.57
N LYS A 206 29.41 21.84 -15.77
CA LYS A 206 28.66 21.29 -16.89
C LYS A 206 29.30 20.00 -17.37
N ILE A 207 28.51 18.94 -17.47
CA ILE A 207 28.93 17.65 -18.01
C ILE A 207 27.91 17.18 -19.06
N LYS A 208 28.36 16.38 -20.01
CA LYS A 208 27.51 15.75 -21.00
C LYS A 208 27.11 14.36 -20.54
N VAL A 209 25.82 14.09 -20.54
CA VAL A 209 25.27 12.79 -20.16
C VAL A 209 24.39 12.23 -21.27
N PRO A 210 24.27 10.90 -21.38
CA PRO A 210 23.36 10.25 -22.31
C PRO A 210 21.90 10.63 -22.03
N TYR A 211 21.16 10.81 -23.09
CA TYR A 211 19.71 11.08 -23.04
C TYR A 211 18.95 9.95 -23.71
N PHE A 212 17.88 9.52 -23.09
CA PHE A 212 17.00 8.48 -23.56
C PHE A 212 15.54 8.89 -23.40
N GLU A 213 14.70 8.55 -24.36
CA GLU A 213 13.25 8.58 -24.17
C GLU A 213 12.78 7.21 -23.69
N ARG A 214 12.02 7.19 -22.61
CA ARG A 214 11.60 5.94 -21.96
C ARG A 214 10.76 5.05 -22.87
N THR A 215 10.04 5.61 -23.82
CA THR A 215 9.25 4.89 -24.81
C THR A 215 10.06 3.93 -25.66
N TYR A 216 11.35 4.21 -25.87
CA TYR A 216 12.27 3.35 -26.64
C TYR A 216 13.00 2.32 -25.77
N LEU A 217 12.92 2.44 -24.44
CA LEU A 217 13.52 1.47 -23.54
C LEU A 217 12.63 0.25 -23.40
N LYS A 218 13.25 -0.92 -23.45
CA LYS A 218 12.57 -2.21 -23.31
C LYS A 218 12.93 -2.87 -21.98
N PRO A 219 12.04 -3.70 -21.42
CA PRO A 219 12.39 -4.53 -20.28
C PRO A 219 13.67 -5.35 -20.58
N GLY A 220 14.67 -5.26 -19.69
CA GLY A 220 15.98 -5.88 -19.87
C GLY A 220 17.08 -4.95 -20.40
N ASP A 221 16.76 -3.75 -20.83
CA ASP A 221 17.79 -2.78 -21.21
C ASP A 221 18.54 -2.28 -19.97
N ILE A 222 19.86 -2.12 -20.10
CA ILE A 222 20.75 -1.63 -19.03
C ILE A 222 21.49 -0.39 -19.49
N ILE A 223 21.35 0.67 -18.73
CA ILE A 223 22.09 1.91 -18.86
C ILE A 223 23.06 2.01 -17.69
N LYS A 224 24.32 2.37 -17.96
CA LYS A 224 25.35 2.52 -16.92
C LYS A 224 25.75 3.99 -16.78
N GLY A 225 25.87 4.44 -15.54
CA GLY A 225 26.33 5.79 -15.21
C GLY A 225 25.19 6.81 -15.15
N GLN A 226 25.56 8.07 -15.09
CA GLN A 226 24.60 9.18 -15.09
C GLN A 226 23.94 9.30 -16.46
N CYS A 227 22.62 9.49 -16.49
CA CYS A 227 21.86 9.68 -17.72
C CYS A 227 20.58 10.43 -17.44
N ILE A 228 19.96 10.97 -18.48
CA ILE A 228 18.60 11.49 -18.44
C ILE A 228 17.68 10.51 -19.16
N ILE A 229 16.59 10.16 -18.51
CA ILE A 229 15.48 9.39 -19.12
C ILE A 229 14.24 10.28 -19.06
N SER A 230 13.72 10.68 -20.21
CA SER A 230 12.50 11.49 -20.29
C SER A 230 11.28 10.63 -20.52
N GLU A 231 10.19 11.01 -19.88
CA GLU A 231 8.83 10.61 -20.18
C GLU A 231 8.02 11.84 -20.60
N GLU A 232 6.84 11.63 -21.16
CA GLU A 232 5.95 12.73 -21.58
C GLU A 232 5.66 13.71 -20.44
N GLN A 233 5.62 13.24 -19.20
CA GLN A 233 5.19 14.01 -18.03
C GLN A 233 6.21 14.10 -16.91
N THR A 234 7.38 13.53 -17.06
CA THR A 234 8.45 13.60 -16.05
C THR A 234 9.83 13.31 -16.67
N THR A 235 10.84 13.67 -15.93
CA THR A 235 12.24 13.39 -16.29
C THR A 235 12.95 12.73 -15.11
N ILE A 236 13.71 11.71 -15.39
CA ILE A 236 14.54 10.96 -14.43
C ILE A 236 16.00 11.38 -14.67
N ILE A 237 16.70 11.74 -13.60
CA ILE A 237 18.12 12.11 -13.62
C ILE A 237 18.90 11.18 -12.72
#